data_37b13dbd772f15c61102360dba42a624
#
_entry.id   37b13dbd772f15c61102360dba42a624
#
_cell.length_a   1.000
_cell.length_b   1.000
_cell.length_c   1.000
_cell.angle_alpha   90.00
_cell.angle_beta   90.00
_cell.angle_gamma   90.00
#
_symmetry.space_group_name_H-M   'P 1'
#
loop_
_entity.id
_entity.type
_entity.pdbx_description
1 polymer ?
#
loop_
_entity_poly.entity_id
_entity_poly.type
_entity_poly.pdbx_seq_one_letter_code
_entity_poly.pdbx_strand_id
1 'polypeptide(L)'
;MIVGIDVGGTKASALLVDAGSAAVVDRERASSVEDGPALVAALATLVAALRDRSPEPVEAVGLGIAGLADQAGTVTWSPNLPGAVGHPVGPDLEQTVGLPVTVGNDALAATLAEARFGAGQNCDDLALVTLGTGIGGGFVLGGRLHRGAHGFSGEPGHMVVNAAGPVHLSGYRGPWEHYASGNALGRLGSEAATTGAFDRGVALAGSPNAVTGFHVVEAMADGDPQAA
;
A
#
# COMPACT_ATOMS: atom_id res chain seq x y z
N MET A 1 15.06 -18.33 -4.48
CA MET A 1 13.75 -17.80 -4.03
C MET A 1 13.88 -16.38 -3.49
N ILE A 2 12.80 -15.60 -3.50
CA ILE A 2 12.74 -14.25 -2.92
C ILE A 2 11.53 -14.18 -1.97
N VAL A 3 11.67 -13.51 -0.84
CA VAL A 3 10.54 -13.17 0.02
C VAL A 3 10.11 -11.73 -0.26
N GLY A 4 8.87 -11.55 -0.68
CA GLY A 4 8.23 -10.24 -0.82
C GLY A 4 7.27 -9.98 0.33
N ILE A 5 7.36 -8.84 1.01
CA ILE A 5 6.50 -8.50 2.14
C ILE A 5 5.81 -7.17 1.86
N ASP A 6 4.49 -7.15 2.03
CA ASP A 6 3.66 -5.94 2.03
C ASP A 6 3.24 -5.63 3.46
N VAL A 7 3.58 -4.42 3.94
CA VAL A 7 3.33 -3.96 5.31
C VAL A 7 2.33 -2.82 5.30
N GLY A 8 1.09 -3.15 5.63
CA GLY A 8 0.04 -2.17 5.91
C GLY A 8 -0.05 -1.82 7.40
N GLY A 9 -0.98 -0.92 7.77
CA GLY A 9 -1.17 -0.50 9.16
C GLY A 9 -1.70 -1.57 10.11
N THR A 10 -2.38 -2.59 9.61
CA THR A 10 -3.02 -3.63 10.43
C THR A 10 -2.44 -5.02 10.24
N LYS A 11 -1.80 -5.27 9.11
CA LYS A 11 -1.27 -6.61 8.74
C LYS A 11 -0.04 -6.48 7.86
N ALA A 12 0.86 -7.45 7.99
CA ALA A 12 1.93 -7.74 7.07
C ALA A 12 1.61 -9.05 6.33
N SER A 13 1.79 -9.05 5.01
CA SER A 13 1.59 -10.23 4.15
C SER A 13 2.90 -10.55 3.44
N ALA A 14 3.42 -11.74 3.65
CA ALA A 14 4.66 -12.21 3.03
C ALA A 14 4.39 -13.32 2.02
N LEU A 15 5.08 -13.28 0.90
CA LEU A 15 5.03 -14.27 -0.17
C LEU A 15 6.43 -14.82 -0.42
N LEU A 16 6.54 -16.13 -0.54
CA LEU A 16 7.71 -16.81 -1.11
C LEU A 16 7.49 -16.90 -2.62
N VAL A 17 8.41 -16.35 -3.38
CA VAL A 17 8.29 -16.22 -4.85
C VAL A 17 9.49 -16.83 -5.54
N ASP A 18 9.27 -17.60 -6.58
CA ASP A 18 10.30 -18.03 -7.48
C ASP A 18 10.81 -16.86 -8.33
N ALA A 19 12.10 -16.55 -8.24
CA ALA A 19 12.67 -15.37 -8.88
C ALA A 19 12.67 -15.44 -10.42
N GLY A 20 12.63 -16.62 -10.99
CA GLY A 20 12.66 -16.83 -12.44
C GLY A 20 11.28 -16.76 -13.08
N SER A 21 10.28 -17.38 -12.45
CA SER A 21 8.92 -17.49 -12.97
C SER A 21 7.92 -16.49 -12.35
N ALA A 22 8.32 -15.81 -11.27
CA ALA A 22 7.43 -14.98 -10.43
C ALA A 22 6.26 -15.77 -9.80
N ALA A 23 6.31 -17.09 -9.81
CA ALA A 23 5.26 -17.91 -9.21
C ALA A 23 5.30 -17.80 -7.68
N VAL A 24 4.13 -17.62 -7.08
CA VAL A 24 3.98 -17.66 -5.61
C VAL A 24 4.00 -19.11 -5.17
N VAL A 25 5.00 -19.47 -4.36
CA VAL A 25 5.22 -20.83 -3.84
C VAL A 25 4.54 -21.03 -2.50
N ASP A 26 4.64 -20.04 -1.60
CA ASP A 26 4.04 -20.08 -0.26
C ASP A 26 3.69 -18.67 0.23
N ARG A 27 2.93 -18.58 1.31
CA ARG A 27 2.50 -17.31 1.89
C ARG A 27 2.39 -17.38 3.40
N GLU A 28 2.64 -16.25 4.05
CA GLU A 28 2.51 -16.10 5.49
C GLU A 28 1.90 -14.72 5.82
N ARG A 29 1.28 -14.59 6.98
CA ARG A 29 0.69 -13.33 7.43
C ARG A 29 0.88 -13.14 8.91
N ALA A 30 1.06 -11.88 9.32
CA ALA A 30 1.08 -11.47 10.72
C ALA A 30 0.31 -10.15 10.88
N SER A 31 -0.06 -9.83 12.11
CA SER A 31 -0.51 -8.49 12.46
C SER A 31 0.67 -7.52 12.33
N SER A 32 0.44 -6.33 11.79
CA SER A 32 1.43 -5.26 11.82
C SER A 32 1.62 -4.75 13.25
N VAL A 33 2.83 -4.28 13.52
CA VAL A 33 3.22 -3.67 14.79
C VAL A 33 3.74 -2.27 14.48
N GLU A 34 3.26 -1.26 15.21
CA GLU A 34 3.61 0.15 14.94
C GLU A 34 5.04 0.50 15.38
N ASP A 35 5.56 -0.16 16.41
CA ASP A 35 6.91 0.06 16.96
C ASP A 35 7.99 -0.50 16.01
N GLY A 36 9.00 0.29 15.69
CA GLY A 36 10.03 -0.06 14.72
C GLY A 36 10.79 -1.37 15.02
N PRO A 37 11.40 -1.53 16.21
CA PRO A 37 12.08 -2.77 16.60
C PRO A 37 11.13 -3.99 16.62
N ALA A 38 9.91 -3.84 17.13
CA ALA A 38 8.93 -4.91 17.15
C ALA A 38 8.45 -5.27 15.73
N LEU A 39 8.34 -4.29 14.83
CA LEU A 39 8.07 -4.52 13.41
C LEU A 39 9.16 -5.38 12.78
N VAL A 40 10.44 -5.01 12.96
CA VAL A 40 11.57 -5.80 12.45
C VAL A 40 11.52 -7.24 12.96
N ALA A 41 11.25 -7.46 14.23
CA ALA A 41 11.14 -8.81 14.81
C ALA A 41 9.98 -9.63 14.19
N ALA A 42 8.83 -8.98 13.98
CA ALA A 42 7.69 -9.62 13.34
C ALA A 42 7.98 -9.99 11.87
N LEU A 43 8.61 -9.07 11.12
CA LEU A 43 9.02 -9.31 9.73
C LEU A 43 10.07 -10.43 9.63
N ALA A 44 11.05 -10.44 10.53
CA ALA A 44 12.06 -11.52 10.60
C ALA A 44 11.40 -12.89 10.86
N THR A 45 10.37 -12.94 11.69
CA THR A 45 9.60 -14.16 11.95
C THR A 45 8.90 -14.66 10.67
N LEU A 46 8.29 -13.76 9.89
CA LEU A 46 7.67 -14.10 8.61
C LEU A 46 8.71 -14.65 7.61
N VAL A 47 9.88 -14.00 7.51
CA VAL A 47 10.96 -14.45 6.64
C VAL A 47 11.46 -15.83 7.07
N ALA A 48 11.68 -16.06 8.36
CA ALA A 48 12.13 -17.36 8.88
C ALA A 48 11.12 -18.46 8.56
N ALA A 49 9.82 -18.22 8.81
CA ALA A 49 8.78 -19.20 8.53
C ALA A 49 8.71 -19.61 7.06
N LEU A 50 8.83 -18.64 6.13
CA LEU A 50 8.87 -18.93 4.69
C LEU A 50 10.17 -19.62 4.27
N ARG A 51 11.31 -19.19 4.83
CA ARG A 51 12.62 -19.82 4.56
C ARG A 51 12.66 -21.27 4.98
N ASP A 52 12.09 -21.62 6.14
CA ASP A 52 12.06 -22.99 6.66
C ASP A 52 11.23 -23.94 5.78
N ARG A 53 10.24 -23.40 5.05
CA ARG A 53 9.38 -24.16 4.13
C ARG A 53 9.79 -24.01 2.66
N SER A 54 10.83 -23.23 2.40
CA SER A 54 11.29 -22.97 1.03
C SER A 54 11.95 -24.21 0.41
N PRO A 55 11.58 -24.61 -0.83
CA PRO A 55 12.24 -25.73 -1.51
C PRO A 55 13.68 -25.41 -1.95
N GLU A 56 14.04 -24.13 -2.03
CA GLU A 56 15.35 -23.66 -2.45
C GLU A 56 15.79 -22.49 -1.56
N PRO A 57 17.10 -22.15 -1.52
CA PRO A 57 17.59 -21.03 -0.72
C PRO A 57 16.87 -19.70 -1.03
N VAL A 58 16.48 -18.97 0.00
CA VAL A 58 16.01 -17.59 -0.13
C VAL A 58 17.22 -16.67 -0.27
N GLU A 59 17.24 -15.84 -1.30
CA GLU A 59 18.40 -15.02 -1.68
C GLU A 59 18.24 -13.55 -1.27
N ALA A 60 17.02 -13.06 -1.17
CA ALA A 60 16.73 -11.66 -0.86
C ALA A 60 15.33 -11.45 -0.29
N VAL A 61 15.13 -10.30 0.34
CA VAL A 61 13.83 -9.82 0.84
C VAL A 61 13.49 -8.48 0.20
N GLY A 62 12.29 -8.36 -0.36
CA GLY A 62 11.69 -7.11 -0.80
C GLY A 62 10.60 -6.68 0.17
N LEU A 63 10.62 -5.44 0.64
CA LEU A 63 9.66 -4.89 1.59
C LEU A 63 8.95 -3.69 0.98
N GLY A 64 7.63 -3.79 0.80
CA GLY A 64 6.72 -2.70 0.50
C GLY A 64 6.11 -2.16 1.78
N ILE A 65 6.21 -0.86 2.00
CA ILE A 65 5.68 -0.20 3.21
C ILE A 65 4.64 0.83 2.81
N ALA A 66 3.50 0.86 3.52
CA ALA A 66 2.48 1.90 3.40
C ALA A 66 2.99 3.21 4.01
N GLY A 67 3.82 3.93 3.27
CA GLY A 67 4.52 5.13 3.67
C GLY A 67 5.75 5.42 2.82
N LEU A 68 6.61 6.30 3.28
CA LEU A 68 7.84 6.70 2.60
C LEU A 68 9.05 6.09 3.31
N ALA A 69 9.93 5.46 2.56
CA ALA A 69 11.24 5.03 3.02
C ALA A 69 12.32 5.66 2.14
N ASP A 70 13.42 6.07 2.74
CA ASP A 70 14.57 6.56 2.00
C ASP A 70 15.33 5.43 1.29
N GLN A 71 16.36 5.79 0.53
CA GLN A 71 17.16 4.82 -0.22
C GLN A 71 17.97 3.85 0.69
N ALA A 72 18.17 4.23 1.95
CA ALA A 72 18.83 3.38 2.94
C ALA A 72 17.85 2.41 3.63
N GLY A 73 16.55 2.51 3.37
CA GLY A 73 15.52 1.67 3.99
C GLY A 73 15.05 2.15 5.37
N THR A 74 15.28 3.44 5.69
CA THR A 74 14.71 4.07 6.88
C THR A 74 13.32 4.59 6.58
N VAL A 75 12.34 4.29 7.42
CA VAL A 75 10.98 4.84 7.30
C VAL A 75 11.00 6.31 7.66
N THR A 76 10.68 7.18 6.70
CA THR A 76 10.71 8.64 6.91
C THR A 76 9.34 9.22 7.21
N TRP A 77 8.29 8.55 6.73
CA TRP A 77 6.90 8.94 6.99
C TRP A 77 5.98 7.74 6.81
N SER A 78 5.06 7.52 7.73
CA SER A 78 3.98 6.56 7.59
C SER A 78 2.83 6.94 8.52
N PRO A 79 1.62 7.19 8.00
CA PRO A 79 0.44 7.45 8.83
C PRO A 79 -0.06 6.19 9.52
N ASN A 80 0.27 5.01 8.98
CA ASN A 80 -0.21 3.72 9.46
C ASN A 80 0.78 3.01 10.40
N LEU A 81 2.04 3.48 10.44
CA LEU A 81 3.12 2.93 11.26
C LEU A 81 3.92 4.07 11.91
N PRO A 82 3.26 4.93 12.71
CA PRO A 82 3.90 6.12 13.26
C PRO A 82 5.10 5.80 14.16
N GLY A 83 5.10 4.70 14.88
CA GLY A 83 6.20 4.26 15.73
C GLY A 83 7.41 3.68 14.98
N ALA A 84 7.27 3.43 13.68
CA ALA A 84 8.40 3.01 12.83
C ALA A 84 9.09 4.21 12.15
N VAL A 85 8.55 5.43 12.24
CA VAL A 85 9.15 6.62 11.62
C VAL A 85 10.49 6.94 12.29
N GLY A 86 11.53 7.14 11.47
CA GLY A 86 12.91 7.31 11.91
C GLY A 86 13.67 6.01 12.16
N HIS A 87 13.00 4.84 12.08
CA HIS A 87 13.65 3.55 12.31
C HIS A 87 14.26 2.99 11.00
N PRO A 88 15.50 2.46 11.02
CA PRO A 88 16.16 1.86 9.86
C PRO A 88 15.68 0.42 9.64
N VAL A 89 14.40 0.26 9.29
CA VAL A 89 13.75 -1.06 9.16
C VAL A 89 14.48 -1.98 8.18
N GLY A 90 14.96 -1.43 7.05
CA GLY A 90 15.70 -2.20 6.06
C GLY A 90 17.00 -2.77 6.62
N PRO A 91 17.95 -1.92 7.09
CA PRO A 91 19.21 -2.35 7.68
C PRO A 91 19.05 -3.31 8.86
N ASP A 92 18.11 -3.05 9.75
CA ASP A 92 17.92 -3.89 10.94
C ASP A 92 17.32 -5.25 10.56
N LEU A 93 16.40 -5.29 9.57
CA LEU A 93 15.88 -6.55 9.07
C LEU A 93 16.99 -7.34 8.33
N GLU A 94 17.79 -6.67 7.48
CA GLU A 94 18.94 -7.28 6.79
C GLU A 94 19.91 -7.93 7.79
N GLN A 95 20.27 -7.19 8.84
CA GLN A 95 21.13 -7.71 9.91
C GLN A 95 20.51 -8.92 10.61
N THR A 96 19.20 -8.89 10.86
CA THR A 96 18.49 -9.93 11.61
C THR A 96 18.33 -11.22 10.81
N VAL A 97 17.97 -11.12 9.51
CA VAL A 97 17.72 -12.30 8.67
C VAL A 97 18.95 -12.82 7.93
N GLY A 98 20.00 -11.99 7.83
CA GLY A 98 21.25 -12.31 7.12
C GLY A 98 21.09 -12.39 5.59
N LEU A 99 20.13 -11.66 5.04
CA LEU A 99 19.81 -11.61 3.61
C LEU A 99 19.73 -10.16 3.15
N PRO A 100 20.09 -9.82 1.89
CA PRO A 100 19.88 -8.49 1.35
C PRO A 100 18.40 -8.06 1.44
N VAL A 101 18.15 -6.86 1.97
CA VAL A 101 16.80 -6.29 2.11
C VAL A 101 16.67 -5.01 1.30
N THR A 102 15.65 -4.92 0.46
CA THR A 102 15.27 -3.69 -0.24
C THR A 102 13.93 -3.20 0.27
N VAL A 103 13.88 -1.95 0.72
CA VAL A 103 12.64 -1.31 1.16
C VAL A 103 12.19 -0.28 0.14
N GLY A 104 10.89 -0.17 -0.03
CA GLY A 104 10.25 0.83 -0.87
C GLY A 104 8.81 1.10 -0.47
N ASN A 105 8.21 2.12 -1.06
CA ASN A 105 6.79 2.36 -0.95
C ASN A 105 6.00 1.24 -1.65
N ASP A 106 4.84 0.87 -1.10
CA ASP A 106 3.95 -0.19 -1.59
C ASP A 106 3.44 0.06 -3.02
N ALA A 107 3.05 1.29 -3.36
CA ALA A 107 2.59 1.64 -4.70
C ALA A 107 3.73 1.64 -5.73
N LEU A 108 4.96 2.00 -5.33
CA LEU A 108 6.14 1.84 -6.18
C LEU A 108 6.47 0.37 -6.43
N ALA A 109 6.33 -0.49 -5.42
CA ALA A 109 6.49 -1.94 -5.58
C ALA A 109 5.43 -2.52 -6.54
N ALA A 110 4.16 -2.11 -6.40
CA ALA A 110 3.08 -2.47 -7.31
C ALA A 110 3.36 -1.99 -8.74
N THR A 111 3.88 -0.77 -8.91
CA THR A 111 4.26 -0.23 -10.23
C THR A 111 5.33 -1.09 -10.90
N LEU A 112 6.34 -1.52 -10.15
CA LEU A 112 7.37 -2.41 -10.68
C LEU A 112 6.81 -3.79 -11.03
N ALA A 113 5.90 -4.32 -10.22
CA ALA A 113 5.24 -5.60 -10.47
C ALA A 113 4.41 -5.55 -11.77
N GLU A 114 3.60 -4.50 -11.97
CA GLU A 114 2.83 -4.31 -13.19
C GLU A 114 3.71 -4.16 -14.43
N ALA A 115 4.83 -3.44 -14.32
CA ALA A 115 5.78 -3.31 -15.42
C ALA A 115 6.47 -4.63 -15.79
N ARG A 116 6.69 -5.52 -14.81
CA ARG A 116 7.43 -6.77 -15.03
C ARG A 116 6.52 -7.96 -15.34
N PHE A 117 5.37 -8.05 -14.71
CA PHE A 117 4.52 -9.23 -14.69
C PHE A 117 3.05 -8.95 -15.06
N GLY A 118 2.64 -7.67 -15.10
CA GLY A 118 1.26 -7.25 -15.31
C GLY A 118 1.04 -6.56 -16.65
N ALA A 119 0.09 -5.61 -16.65
CA ALA A 119 -0.37 -4.90 -17.84
C ALA A 119 0.71 -4.00 -18.49
N GLY A 120 1.76 -3.65 -17.75
CA GLY A 120 2.87 -2.83 -18.23
C GLY A 120 4.00 -3.59 -18.93
N GLN A 121 3.87 -4.91 -19.13
CA GLN A 121 4.87 -5.68 -19.86
C GLN A 121 5.07 -5.12 -21.27
N ASN A 122 6.33 -4.99 -21.69
CA ASN A 122 6.76 -4.44 -22.98
C ASN A 122 6.44 -2.96 -23.19
N CYS A 123 6.15 -2.21 -22.12
CA CYS A 123 6.04 -0.76 -22.14
C CYS A 123 7.30 -0.14 -21.54
N ASP A 124 7.95 0.78 -22.26
CA ASP A 124 9.07 1.55 -21.74
C ASP A 124 8.60 2.63 -20.76
N ASP A 125 7.41 3.17 -20.97
CA ASP A 125 6.82 4.19 -20.11
C ASP A 125 5.46 3.71 -19.58
N LEU A 126 5.30 3.76 -18.25
CA LEU A 126 4.11 3.33 -17.54
C LEU A 126 3.80 4.30 -16.40
N ALA A 127 2.54 4.66 -16.24
CA ALA A 127 2.03 5.28 -15.02
C ALA A 127 1.03 4.31 -14.35
N LEU A 128 1.27 3.96 -13.11
CA LEU A 128 0.32 3.24 -12.27
C LEU A 128 -0.38 4.21 -11.31
N VAL A 129 -1.66 4.03 -11.13
CA VAL A 129 -2.45 4.66 -10.06
C VAL A 129 -3.14 3.56 -9.27
N THR A 130 -2.93 3.53 -7.97
CA THR A 130 -3.63 2.64 -7.06
C THR A 130 -4.81 3.38 -6.42
N LEU A 131 -6.01 2.83 -6.58
CA LEU A 131 -7.24 3.33 -5.95
C LEU A 131 -7.63 2.38 -4.81
N GLY A 132 -7.17 2.73 -3.61
CA GLY A 132 -7.39 1.96 -2.38
C GLY A 132 -7.94 2.86 -1.27
N THR A 133 -7.52 2.63 -0.03
CA THR A 133 -7.81 3.51 1.12
C THR A 133 -7.44 4.96 0.80
N GLY A 134 -6.25 5.17 0.20
CA GLY A 134 -5.80 6.41 -0.42
C GLY A 134 -5.61 6.26 -1.93
N ILE A 135 -4.89 7.21 -2.54
CA ILE A 135 -4.45 7.17 -3.93
C ILE A 135 -2.92 7.20 -3.94
N GLY A 136 -2.33 6.08 -4.31
CA GLY A 136 -0.90 5.95 -4.56
C GLY A 136 -0.59 5.79 -6.05
N GLY A 137 0.69 5.63 -6.36
CA GLY A 137 1.08 5.35 -7.74
C GLY A 137 2.58 5.30 -7.94
N GLY A 138 2.98 5.21 -9.20
CA GLY A 138 4.38 5.22 -9.59
C GLY A 138 4.54 5.34 -11.09
N PHE A 139 5.78 5.55 -11.50
CA PHE A 139 6.15 5.73 -12.91
C PHE A 139 7.30 4.81 -13.27
N VAL A 140 7.21 4.20 -14.44
CA VAL A 140 8.35 3.63 -15.17
C VAL A 140 8.63 4.54 -16.34
N LEU A 141 9.87 4.97 -16.52
CA LEU A 141 10.30 5.86 -17.59
C LEU A 141 11.54 5.26 -18.25
N GLY A 142 11.50 5.05 -19.56
CA GLY A 142 12.55 4.38 -20.29
C GLY A 142 12.89 2.99 -19.76
N GLY A 143 11.88 2.21 -19.38
CA GLY A 143 12.01 0.85 -18.83
C GLY A 143 12.52 0.79 -17.38
N ARG A 144 12.63 1.91 -16.67
CA ARG A 144 13.17 1.99 -15.30
C ARG A 144 12.17 2.63 -14.33
N LEU A 145 11.99 1.99 -13.17
CA LEU A 145 11.17 2.57 -12.09
C LEU A 145 11.76 3.92 -11.66
N HIS A 146 10.96 4.95 -11.75
CA HIS A 146 11.34 6.30 -11.34
C HIS A 146 11.10 6.46 -9.85
N ARG A 147 12.18 6.51 -9.07
CA ARG A 147 12.11 6.66 -7.60
C ARG A 147 12.22 8.11 -7.14
N GLY A 148 12.56 9.04 -8.03
CA GLY A 148 12.90 10.42 -7.65
C GLY A 148 14.25 10.53 -6.91
N ALA A 149 14.66 11.76 -6.61
CA ALA A 149 15.96 12.02 -5.99
C ALA A 149 16.11 11.42 -4.58
N HIS A 150 15.01 11.31 -3.84
CA HIS A 150 15.00 10.87 -2.44
C HIS A 150 14.19 9.58 -2.20
N GLY A 151 13.72 8.94 -3.26
CA GLY A 151 12.88 7.73 -3.13
C GLY A 151 11.38 7.99 -3.00
N PHE A 152 10.93 9.24 -3.11
CA PHE A 152 9.56 9.68 -2.79
C PHE A 152 8.73 10.06 -4.03
N SER A 153 9.03 9.51 -5.19
CA SER A 153 8.20 9.76 -6.38
C SER A 153 6.90 8.95 -6.34
N GLY A 154 5.92 9.37 -7.13
CA GLY A 154 4.74 8.55 -7.36
C GLY A 154 3.60 8.78 -6.38
N GLU A 155 3.43 10.01 -5.91
CA GLU A 155 2.34 10.41 -5.01
C GLU A 155 1.24 11.19 -5.75
N PRO A 156 0.53 10.59 -6.76
CA PRO A 156 -0.46 11.31 -7.57
C PRO A 156 -1.67 11.75 -6.75
N GLY A 157 -2.00 11.05 -5.66
CA GLY A 157 -3.10 11.40 -4.76
C GLY A 157 -2.96 12.78 -4.13
N HIS A 158 -1.72 13.27 -3.99
CA HIS A 158 -1.42 14.59 -3.43
C HIS A 158 -1.46 15.74 -4.46
N MET A 159 -1.70 15.45 -5.74
CA MET A 159 -1.90 16.50 -6.74
C MET A 159 -3.13 17.33 -6.38
N VAL A 160 -2.96 18.66 -6.35
CA VAL A 160 -4.07 19.59 -6.12
C VAL A 160 -4.96 19.65 -7.37
N VAL A 161 -6.17 19.10 -7.27
CA VAL A 161 -7.18 19.13 -8.34
C VAL A 161 -8.21 20.23 -8.14
N ASN A 162 -8.31 20.80 -6.93
CA ASN A 162 -9.17 21.91 -6.59
C ASN A 162 -8.49 22.84 -5.58
N ALA A 163 -7.88 23.92 -6.05
CA ALA A 163 -7.16 24.87 -5.20
C ALA A 163 -8.05 25.57 -4.15
N ALA A 164 -9.38 25.65 -4.38
CA ALA A 164 -10.35 26.17 -3.44
C ALA A 164 -10.97 25.09 -2.52
N GLY A 165 -10.55 23.84 -2.68
CA GLY A 165 -11.07 22.70 -1.94
C GLY A 165 -10.73 22.72 -0.45
N PRO A 166 -11.27 21.77 0.33
CA PRO A 166 -11.00 21.66 1.76
C PRO A 166 -9.53 21.30 2.02
N VAL A 167 -9.08 21.59 3.24
CA VAL A 167 -7.76 21.17 3.70
C VAL A 167 -7.80 19.66 3.99
N HIS A 168 -6.90 18.93 3.42
CA HIS A 168 -6.71 17.49 3.66
C HIS A 168 -5.71 17.24 4.80
N LEU A 169 -5.67 16.00 5.32
CA LEU A 169 -4.73 15.61 6.38
C LEU A 169 -3.25 15.81 6.00
N SER A 170 -2.93 15.80 4.71
CA SER A 170 -1.59 16.15 4.18
C SER A 170 -1.22 17.63 4.31
N GLY A 171 -2.13 18.47 4.78
CA GLY A 171 -1.95 19.93 4.87
C GLY A 171 -2.23 20.70 3.56
N TYR A 172 -2.43 20.02 2.44
CA TYR A 172 -2.76 20.64 1.15
C TYR A 172 -4.26 20.82 0.98
N ARG A 173 -4.65 21.83 0.17
CA ARG A 173 -6.05 22.04 -0.19
C ARG A 173 -6.39 21.27 -1.45
N GLY A 174 -7.52 20.55 -1.40
CA GLY A 174 -8.14 19.88 -2.52
C GLY A 174 -7.25 18.91 -3.29
N PRO A 175 -6.48 18.01 -2.64
CA PRO A 175 -5.74 16.98 -3.33
C PRO A 175 -6.69 15.95 -3.94
N TRP A 176 -6.26 15.25 -4.98
CA TRP A 176 -7.07 14.25 -5.69
C TRP A 176 -7.60 13.15 -4.75
N GLU A 177 -6.78 12.66 -3.85
CA GLU A 177 -7.15 11.64 -2.87
C GLU A 177 -8.39 12.04 -2.03
N HIS A 178 -8.53 13.33 -1.70
CA HIS A 178 -9.70 13.83 -0.97
C HIS A 178 -11.02 13.56 -1.69
N TYR A 179 -11.00 13.46 -3.03
CA TYR A 179 -12.22 13.35 -3.84
C TYR A 179 -12.48 11.93 -4.34
N ALA A 180 -11.44 11.11 -4.54
CA ALA A 180 -11.55 9.88 -5.31
C ALA A 180 -10.94 8.65 -4.64
N SER A 181 -10.50 8.72 -3.38
CA SER A 181 -10.02 7.54 -2.63
C SER A 181 -11.17 6.74 -2.01
N GLY A 182 -10.88 5.53 -1.54
CA GLY A 182 -11.82 4.73 -0.76
C GLY A 182 -12.30 5.44 0.52
N ASN A 183 -11.42 6.20 1.18
CA ASN A 183 -11.78 7.07 2.29
C ASN A 183 -12.73 8.19 1.86
N ALA A 184 -12.49 8.81 0.70
CA ALA A 184 -13.38 9.82 0.15
C ALA A 184 -14.77 9.23 -0.16
N LEU A 185 -14.80 8.03 -0.75
CA LEU A 185 -16.03 7.31 -1.05
C LEU A 185 -16.82 7.00 0.24
N GLY A 186 -16.12 6.54 1.29
CA GLY A 186 -16.73 6.30 2.61
C GLY A 186 -17.30 7.56 3.24
N ARG A 187 -16.57 8.68 3.16
CA ARG A 187 -17.03 9.97 3.65
C ARG A 187 -18.30 10.43 2.91
N LEU A 188 -18.29 10.40 1.58
CA LEU A 188 -19.46 10.78 0.75
C LEU A 188 -20.66 9.87 1.03
N GLY A 189 -20.44 8.55 1.15
CA GLY A 189 -21.47 7.60 1.52
C GLY A 189 -22.07 7.86 2.90
N SER A 190 -21.24 8.17 3.90
CA SER A 190 -21.69 8.53 5.25
C SER A 190 -22.46 9.85 5.28
N GLU A 191 -22.02 10.86 4.54
CA GLU A 191 -22.73 12.14 4.37
C GLU A 191 -24.11 11.91 3.73
N ALA A 192 -24.19 11.15 2.64
CA ALA A 192 -25.45 10.79 1.99
C ALA A 192 -26.36 9.98 2.92
N ALA A 193 -25.83 8.99 3.64
CA ALA A 193 -26.59 8.20 4.63
C ALA A 193 -27.16 9.07 5.75
N THR A 194 -26.40 10.05 6.25
CA THR A 194 -26.85 10.98 7.31
C THR A 194 -28.02 11.86 6.86
N THR A 195 -28.10 12.19 5.57
CA THR A 195 -29.21 12.94 4.98
C THR A 195 -30.38 12.09 4.52
N GLY A 196 -30.32 10.77 4.70
CA GLY A 196 -31.34 9.81 4.24
C GLY A 196 -31.30 9.53 2.73
N ALA A 197 -30.18 9.85 2.07
CA ALA A 197 -30.00 9.64 0.63
C ALA A 197 -29.20 8.36 0.30
N PHE A 198 -28.97 7.46 1.30
CA PHE A 198 -28.24 6.20 1.09
C PHE A 198 -28.71 5.11 2.06
N ASP A 199 -29.95 4.64 1.88
CA ASP A 199 -30.56 3.63 2.76
C ASP A 199 -29.86 2.28 2.73
N ARG A 200 -29.40 1.83 1.54
CA ARG A 200 -28.66 0.58 1.38
C ARG A 200 -27.34 0.60 2.15
N GLY A 201 -26.61 1.73 2.12
CA GLY A 201 -25.39 1.91 2.89
C GLY A 201 -25.64 1.80 4.40
N VAL A 202 -26.74 2.38 4.89
CA VAL A 202 -27.14 2.24 6.31
C VAL A 202 -27.47 0.80 6.63
N ALA A 203 -28.18 0.09 5.77
CA ALA A 203 -28.55 -1.32 5.96
C ALA A 203 -27.30 -2.22 6.05
N LEU A 204 -26.27 -1.96 5.24
CA LEU A 204 -25.02 -2.70 5.25
C LEU A 204 -24.15 -2.37 6.48
N ALA A 205 -24.07 -1.10 6.85
CA ALA A 205 -23.18 -0.60 7.90
C ALA A 205 -23.79 -0.61 9.31
N GLY A 206 -25.11 -0.72 9.41
CA GLY A 206 -25.86 -0.66 10.67
C GLY A 206 -26.16 0.77 11.17
N SER A 207 -25.43 1.79 10.71
CA SER A 207 -25.72 3.20 10.99
C SER A 207 -25.10 4.10 9.94
N PRO A 208 -25.61 5.36 9.78
CA PRO A 208 -25.06 6.31 8.80
C PRO A 208 -23.57 6.58 8.99
N ASN A 209 -23.13 6.77 10.22
CA ASN A 209 -21.72 7.09 10.54
C ASN A 209 -20.77 5.89 10.42
N ALA A 210 -21.29 4.67 10.32
CA ALA A 210 -20.51 3.46 10.10
C ALA A 210 -20.30 3.14 8.61
N VAL A 211 -20.91 3.90 7.70
CA VAL A 211 -20.74 3.71 6.26
C VAL A 211 -19.30 3.98 5.86
N THR A 212 -18.71 3.02 5.13
CA THR A 212 -17.35 3.07 4.60
C THR A 212 -17.39 2.94 3.08
N GLY A 213 -16.25 3.17 2.41
CA GLY A 213 -16.12 2.96 0.97
C GLY A 213 -16.47 1.54 0.53
N PHE A 214 -16.20 0.53 1.37
CA PHE A 214 -16.59 -0.86 1.08
C PHE A 214 -18.10 -1.03 0.97
N HIS A 215 -18.90 -0.43 1.86
CA HIS A 215 -20.36 -0.48 1.81
C HIS A 215 -20.92 0.23 0.57
N VAL A 216 -20.27 1.32 0.12
CA VAL A 216 -20.64 2.00 -1.13
C VAL A 216 -20.38 1.11 -2.33
N VAL A 217 -19.18 0.50 -2.42
CA VAL A 217 -18.83 -0.42 -3.52
C VAL A 217 -19.73 -1.66 -3.53
N GLU A 218 -20.07 -2.21 -2.38
CA GLU A 218 -21.00 -3.33 -2.26
C GLU A 218 -22.40 -2.96 -2.76
N ALA A 219 -22.92 -1.80 -2.34
CA ALA A 219 -24.21 -1.30 -2.81
C ALA A 219 -24.20 -1.04 -4.34
N MET A 220 -23.10 -0.48 -4.89
CA MET A 220 -22.93 -0.32 -6.34
C MET A 220 -22.97 -1.67 -7.07
N ALA A 221 -22.29 -2.70 -6.54
CA ALA A 221 -22.28 -4.04 -7.11
C ALA A 221 -23.67 -4.68 -7.10
N ASP A 222 -24.50 -4.37 -6.10
CA ASP A 222 -25.90 -4.77 -6.00
C ASP A 222 -26.83 -3.96 -6.92
N GLY A 223 -26.32 -2.96 -7.63
CA GLY A 223 -27.09 -2.11 -8.55
C GLY A 223 -27.91 -1.03 -7.86
N ASP A 224 -27.55 -0.64 -6.65
CA ASP A 224 -28.23 0.45 -5.91
C ASP A 224 -28.01 1.81 -6.60
N PRO A 225 -29.07 2.49 -7.06
CA PRO A 225 -28.94 3.79 -7.72
C PRO A 225 -28.45 4.93 -6.81
N GLN A 226 -28.56 4.79 -5.49
CA GLN A 226 -28.08 5.78 -4.51
C GLN A 226 -26.56 5.67 -4.30
N ALA A 227 -25.94 4.56 -4.73
CA ALA A 227 -24.51 4.34 -4.64
C ALA A 227 -23.74 4.75 -5.91
N ALA A 228 -24.42 5.14 -6.99
CA ALA A 228 -23.86 5.45 -8.31
C ALA A 228 -23.36 6.90 -8.49
#